data_f0ee907cc24f72a3fc4bed47e8235933
#
_entry.id   f0ee907cc24f72a3fc4bed47e8235933
#
_cell.length_a   1.000
_cell.length_b   1.000
_cell.length_c   1.000
_cell.angle_alpha   90.00
_cell.angle_beta   90.00
_cell.angle_gamma   90.00
#
_symmetry.space_group_name_H-M   'P 1'
#
loop_
_entity.id
_entity.type
_entity.pdbx_description
1 polymer ?
#
loop_
_entity_poly.entity_id
_entity_poly.type
_entity_poly.pdbx_seq_one_letter_code
_entity_poly.pdbx_strand_id
1 'polypeptide(L)'
;MPGLVIKPRSRIFHGHDWVYASEIKKSFGNPQPGEVISLKDFKDKPLGSAIYNPKSQIVARRFSRRKQDLDRDFFLRRLQLAFSLRERLPVDPLLCRLAWSESDGLPGLIVDRYGGHLVIQTLTLAMDQRINLIVDALQELLSPQSIIVRNDSPMRKAEGLETSNFVAFGKDPDPLILEHGSLKFKSTLLTGQKTGLYLDQLDTYQQVATLAEGKRVLDCFSNQGGFGLACARAGAAAVTCIDISGEAISAAKQNAGINELNLHAVEANAFDYLKTCKETFDLIVLDPPSFTRSKKALNDAMRGYKEIHLRALKLLNHDGYLATFSCSHHVTRELFLNNLRSA
;
A
#
# COMPACT_ATOMS: atom_id res chain seq x y z
N MET A 1 6.11 20.28 -28.46
CA MET A 1 6.10 19.75 -27.09
C MET A 1 7.31 20.32 -26.36
N PRO A 2 7.11 21.04 -25.26
CA PRO A 2 8.23 21.53 -24.45
C PRO A 2 8.97 20.35 -23.81
N GLY A 3 10.12 20.61 -23.20
CA GLY A 3 10.86 19.48 -22.63
C GLY A 3 12.13 19.84 -21.89
N LEU A 4 12.84 18.77 -21.50
CA LEU A 4 14.09 18.81 -20.75
C LEU A 4 15.19 18.07 -21.50
N VAL A 5 16.39 18.65 -21.47
CA VAL A 5 17.64 17.97 -21.87
C VAL A 5 18.35 17.47 -20.63
N ILE A 6 18.64 16.18 -20.61
CA ILE A 6 19.19 15.47 -19.44
C ILE A 6 20.72 15.44 -19.52
N LYS A 7 21.39 15.66 -18.38
CA LYS A 7 22.85 15.57 -18.26
C LYS A 7 23.34 14.15 -18.51
N PRO A 8 24.57 13.97 -18.99
CA PRO A 8 25.21 12.65 -19.06
C PRO A 8 25.33 12.03 -17.65
N ARG A 9 25.34 10.70 -17.58
CA ARG A 9 25.43 9.93 -16.33
C ARG A 9 24.23 10.06 -15.38
N SER A 10 23.11 10.65 -15.82
CA SER A 10 21.86 10.68 -15.05
C SER A 10 21.25 9.29 -14.95
N ARG A 11 20.45 9.08 -13.91
CA ARG A 11 19.86 7.76 -13.58
C ARG A 11 18.98 7.19 -14.69
N ILE A 12 18.38 8.04 -15.52
CA ILE A 12 17.53 7.61 -16.64
C ILE A 12 18.29 6.73 -17.66
N PHE A 13 19.62 6.87 -17.77
CA PHE A 13 20.46 6.02 -18.61
C PHE A 13 20.77 4.65 -17.98
N HIS A 14 20.46 4.49 -16.69
CA HIS A 14 20.63 3.27 -15.92
C HIS A 14 19.30 2.58 -15.59
N GLY A 15 18.25 2.87 -16.37
CA GLY A 15 16.95 2.21 -16.25
C GLY A 15 15.94 2.87 -15.33
N HIS A 16 16.27 3.98 -14.67
CA HIS A 16 15.32 4.75 -13.88
C HIS A 16 14.44 5.63 -14.76
N ASP A 17 13.18 5.80 -14.36
CA ASP A 17 12.24 6.69 -15.07
C ASP A 17 12.06 8.05 -14.39
N TRP A 18 12.80 8.32 -13.31
CA TRP A 18 12.77 9.57 -12.55
C TRP A 18 13.93 10.48 -12.93
N VAL A 19 13.61 11.77 -13.07
CA VAL A 19 14.56 12.85 -13.32
C VAL A 19 14.51 13.86 -12.19
N TYR A 20 15.65 14.07 -11.55
CA TYR A 20 15.81 15.06 -10.48
C TYR A 20 16.31 16.40 -11.00
N ALA A 21 16.07 17.50 -10.28
CA ALA A 21 16.48 18.84 -10.69
C ALA A 21 17.99 18.92 -11.04
N SER A 22 18.84 18.24 -10.27
CA SER A 22 20.30 18.20 -10.48
C SER A 22 20.72 17.53 -11.80
N GLU A 23 19.85 16.71 -12.39
CA GLU A 23 20.10 15.94 -13.63
C GLU A 23 19.69 16.70 -14.90
N ILE A 24 19.05 17.88 -14.76
CA ILE A 24 18.61 18.70 -15.89
C ILE A 24 19.77 19.56 -16.39
N LYS A 25 20.05 19.51 -17.70
CA LYS A 25 21.03 20.37 -18.37
C LYS A 25 20.41 21.71 -18.78
N LYS A 26 19.23 21.67 -19.40
CA LYS A 26 18.42 22.83 -19.81
C LYS A 26 16.97 22.42 -20.06
N SER A 27 16.07 23.40 -20.01
CA SER A 27 14.70 23.27 -20.48
C SER A 27 14.54 23.96 -21.84
N PHE A 28 13.52 23.59 -22.60
CA PHE A 28 13.12 24.22 -23.85
C PHE A 28 11.59 24.24 -23.98
N GLY A 29 11.06 25.25 -24.71
CA GLY A 29 9.62 25.38 -24.96
C GLY A 29 8.78 25.71 -23.73
N ASN A 30 9.39 26.21 -22.64
CA ASN A 30 8.71 26.66 -21.41
C ASN A 30 7.69 25.65 -20.83
N PRO A 31 8.13 24.47 -20.34
CA PRO A 31 7.24 23.45 -19.81
C PRO A 31 6.44 23.94 -18.61
N GLN A 32 5.14 23.65 -18.56
CA GLN A 32 4.23 24.03 -17.49
C GLN A 32 4.00 22.87 -16.49
N PRO A 33 3.74 23.17 -15.21
CA PRO A 33 3.43 22.14 -14.20
C PRO A 33 2.26 21.25 -14.61
N GLY A 34 2.41 19.93 -14.50
CA GLY A 34 1.40 18.94 -14.90
C GLY A 34 1.39 18.61 -16.39
N GLU A 35 2.20 19.29 -17.19
CA GLU A 35 2.27 19.07 -18.65
C GLU A 35 3.03 17.80 -19.00
N VAL A 36 2.66 17.21 -20.14
CA VAL A 36 3.46 16.16 -20.79
C VAL A 36 4.59 16.81 -21.57
N ILE A 37 5.81 16.41 -21.30
CA ILE A 37 7.02 16.96 -21.88
C ILE A 37 7.85 15.92 -22.62
N SER A 38 8.68 16.38 -23.55
CA SER A 38 9.69 15.56 -24.20
C SER A 38 10.98 15.52 -23.38
N LEU A 39 11.53 14.34 -23.18
CA LEU A 39 12.88 14.17 -22.66
C LEU A 39 13.86 13.92 -23.79
N LYS A 40 15.03 14.57 -23.72
CA LYS A 40 16.15 14.38 -24.63
C LYS A 40 17.44 14.13 -23.86
N ASP A 41 18.35 13.38 -24.45
CA ASP A 41 19.70 13.23 -23.91
C ASP A 41 20.55 14.50 -24.19
N PHE A 42 21.78 14.50 -23.68
CA PHE A 42 22.73 15.60 -23.84
C PHE A 42 23.22 15.81 -25.29
N LYS A 43 22.89 14.90 -26.22
CA LYS A 43 23.12 14.95 -27.66
C LYS A 43 21.84 15.23 -28.47
N ASP A 44 20.78 15.70 -27.80
CA ASP A 44 19.43 15.97 -28.35
C ASP A 44 18.69 14.74 -28.90
N LYS A 45 19.11 13.49 -28.58
CA LYS A 45 18.38 12.28 -28.94
C LYS A 45 17.14 12.11 -28.04
N PRO A 46 15.98 11.72 -28.57
CA PRO A 46 14.77 11.55 -27.80
C PRO A 46 14.89 10.39 -26.80
N LEU A 47 14.45 10.61 -25.56
CA LEU A 47 14.35 9.63 -24.49
C LEU A 47 12.90 9.25 -24.17
N GLY A 48 11.93 9.93 -24.80
CA GLY A 48 10.50 9.66 -24.63
C GLY A 48 9.70 10.81 -24.02
N SER A 49 8.52 10.50 -23.50
CA SER A 49 7.61 11.44 -22.85
C SER A 49 7.60 11.27 -21.33
N ALA A 50 7.48 12.37 -20.61
CA ALA A 50 7.42 12.43 -19.17
C ALA A 50 6.34 13.41 -18.69
N ILE A 51 5.82 13.21 -17.49
CA ILE A 51 5.06 14.23 -16.74
C ILE A 51 6.04 15.17 -16.03
N TYR A 52 5.69 16.43 -15.91
CA TYR A 52 6.55 17.48 -15.38
C TYR A 52 5.94 18.20 -14.19
N ASN A 53 6.73 18.35 -13.11
CA ASN A 53 6.38 19.20 -11.99
C ASN A 53 7.65 19.81 -11.36
N PRO A 54 7.91 21.11 -11.55
CA PRO A 54 9.10 21.77 -11.01
C PRO A 54 9.08 21.90 -9.47
N LYS A 55 7.92 21.75 -8.83
CA LYS A 55 7.78 21.79 -7.35
C LYS A 55 8.19 20.47 -6.71
N SER A 56 8.16 19.36 -7.46
CA SER A 56 8.53 18.04 -6.97
C SER A 56 10.05 17.86 -6.94
N GLN A 57 10.55 17.09 -5.98
CA GLN A 57 11.95 16.64 -6.01
C GLN A 57 12.23 15.77 -7.25
N ILE A 58 11.25 14.98 -7.70
CA ILE A 58 11.28 14.22 -8.94
C ILE A 58 10.62 15.09 -10.01
N VAL A 59 11.43 15.97 -10.61
CA VAL A 59 10.95 17.03 -11.52
C VAL A 59 10.25 16.47 -12.76
N ALA A 60 10.71 15.32 -13.25
CA ALA A 60 10.00 14.64 -14.33
C ALA A 60 9.98 13.12 -14.11
N ARG A 61 8.87 12.47 -14.51
CA ARG A 61 8.67 11.02 -14.44
C ARG A 61 8.35 10.52 -15.84
N ARG A 62 9.27 9.76 -16.45
CA ARG A 62 9.08 9.20 -17.78
C ARG A 62 8.05 8.08 -17.71
N PHE A 63 7.00 8.16 -18.51
CA PHE A 63 5.95 7.13 -18.61
C PHE A 63 5.97 6.40 -19.97
N SER A 64 6.71 6.92 -20.93
CA SER A 64 6.88 6.29 -22.25
C SER A 64 8.27 6.57 -22.80
N ARG A 65 8.88 5.55 -23.42
CA ARG A 65 10.14 5.70 -24.19
C ARG A 65 9.93 6.23 -25.61
N ARG A 66 8.67 6.40 -26.02
CA ARG A 66 8.26 7.00 -27.29
C ARG A 66 7.56 8.31 -27.02
N LYS A 67 7.37 9.12 -28.06
CA LYS A 67 6.47 10.28 -27.98
C LYS A 67 5.06 9.79 -27.74
N GLN A 68 4.44 10.24 -26.65
CA GLN A 68 3.14 9.80 -26.18
C GLN A 68 2.50 10.92 -25.37
N ASP A 69 1.22 11.13 -25.53
CA ASP A 69 0.40 12.01 -24.69
C ASP A 69 -0.32 11.23 -23.59
N LEU A 70 -0.74 11.90 -22.54
CA LEU A 70 -1.63 11.34 -21.49
C LEU A 70 -3.08 11.62 -21.84
N ASP A 71 -3.50 11.03 -22.93
CA ASP A 71 -4.88 11.07 -23.43
C ASP A 71 -5.71 9.87 -22.95
N ARG A 72 -6.99 9.85 -23.29
CA ARG A 72 -7.92 8.77 -22.94
C ARG A 72 -7.42 7.39 -23.44
N ASP A 73 -6.94 7.33 -24.69
CA ASP A 73 -6.45 6.10 -25.29
C ASP A 73 -5.21 5.56 -24.57
N PHE A 74 -4.34 6.44 -24.07
CA PHE A 74 -3.22 6.04 -23.24
C PHE A 74 -3.70 5.37 -21.96
N PHE A 75 -4.65 5.98 -21.24
CA PHE A 75 -5.19 5.39 -20.00
C PHE A 75 -5.87 4.06 -20.26
N LEU A 76 -6.71 3.94 -21.27
CA LEU A 76 -7.35 2.68 -21.63
C LEU A 76 -6.32 1.56 -21.85
N ARG A 77 -5.33 1.79 -22.72
CA ARG A 77 -4.30 0.78 -23.01
C ARG A 77 -3.48 0.40 -21.78
N ARG A 78 -3.07 1.38 -20.96
CA ARG A 78 -2.22 1.12 -19.79
C ARG A 78 -2.96 0.43 -18.67
N LEU A 79 -4.18 0.85 -18.40
CA LEU A 79 -5.05 0.21 -17.41
C LEU A 79 -5.38 -1.23 -17.84
N GLN A 80 -5.75 -1.44 -19.11
CA GLN A 80 -6.01 -2.78 -19.63
C GLN A 80 -4.80 -3.72 -19.46
N LEU A 81 -3.57 -3.24 -19.74
CA LEU A 81 -2.36 -4.02 -19.52
C LEU A 81 -2.14 -4.34 -18.04
N ALA A 82 -2.37 -3.37 -17.16
CA ALA A 82 -2.25 -3.56 -15.72
C ALA A 82 -3.26 -4.60 -15.21
N PHE A 83 -4.51 -4.56 -15.69
CA PHE A 83 -5.56 -5.51 -15.31
C PHE A 83 -5.24 -6.91 -15.82
N SER A 84 -4.85 -7.05 -17.09
CA SER A 84 -4.45 -8.34 -17.67
C SER A 84 -3.25 -8.98 -16.96
N LEU A 85 -2.37 -8.18 -16.35
CA LEU A 85 -1.32 -8.72 -15.50
C LEU A 85 -1.91 -9.32 -14.21
N ARG A 86 -2.85 -8.63 -13.54
CA ARG A 86 -3.49 -9.13 -12.30
C ARG A 86 -4.32 -10.38 -12.54
N GLU A 87 -4.98 -10.51 -13.67
CA GLU A 87 -5.72 -11.71 -14.06
C GLU A 87 -4.84 -12.99 -14.16
N ARG A 88 -3.54 -12.82 -14.37
CA ARG A 88 -2.56 -13.91 -14.44
C ARG A 88 -1.90 -14.24 -13.10
N LEU A 89 -2.09 -13.38 -12.10
CA LEU A 89 -1.52 -13.56 -10.77
C LEU A 89 -2.52 -14.28 -9.85
N PRO A 90 -2.05 -15.06 -8.88
CA PRO A 90 -2.90 -15.69 -7.88
C PRO A 90 -3.34 -14.67 -6.82
N VAL A 91 -4.07 -13.65 -7.25
CA VAL A 91 -4.64 -12.61 -6.37
C VAL A 91 -6.16 -12.66 -6.44
N ASP A 92 -6.83 -12.21 -5.38
CA ASP A 92 -8.28 -12.10 -5.39
C ASP A 92 -8.73 -11.10 -6.47
N PRO A 93 -9.54 -11.51 -7.47
CA PRO A 93 -9.93 -10.63 -8.57
C PRO A 93 -10.85 -9.48 -8.14
N LEU A 94 -11.47 -9.58 -6.96
CA LEU A 94 -12.39 -8.57 -6.41
C LEU A 94 -11.75 -7.71 -5.33
N LEU A 95 -10.65 -8.16 -4.74
CA LEU A 95 -9.94 -7.47 -3.66
C LEU A 95 -8.45 -7.37 -3.98
N CYS A 96 -8.07 -6.47 -4.89
CA CYS A 96 -6.68 -6.34 -5.32
C CYS A 96 -6.32 -4.93 -5.77
N ARG A 97 -5.03 -4.64 -5.79
CA ARG A 97 -4.47 -3.47 -6.45
C ARG A 97 -4.39 -3.71 -7.95
N LEU A 98 -5.25 -3.02 -8.72
CA LEU A 98 -5.34 -3.15 -10.18
C LEU A 98 -4.23 -2.39 -10.91
N ALA A 99 -3.80 -1.23 -10.38
CA ALA A 99 -2.69 -0.48 -10.96
C ALA A 99 -1.81 0.13 -9.86
N TRP A 100 -0.48 0.09 -10.07
CA TRP A 100 0.49 0.61 -9.13
C TRP A 100 1.55 1.48 -9.81
N SER A 101 1.19 2.74 -10.02
CA SER A 101 2.12 3.84 -10.35
C SER A 101 3.11 3.50 -11.47
N GLU A 102 4.39 3.78 -11.26
CA GLU A 102 5.47 3.55 -12.23
C GLU A 102 5.59 2.08 -12.65
N SER A 103 5.25 1.13 -11.78
CA SER A 103 5.31 -0.30 -12.11
C SER A 103 4.41 -0.68 -13.28
N ASP A 104 3.29 0.04 -13.44
CA ASP A 104 2.35 -0.15 -14.54
C ASP A 104 2.48 0.94 -15.63
N GLY A 105 3.50 1.81 -15.53
CA GLY A 105 3.71 2.92 -16.45
C GLY A 105 2.68 4.04 -16.31
N LEU A 106 2.10 4.19 -15.12
CA LEU A 106 1.09 5.18 -14.73
C LEU A 106 1.58 6.02 -13.54
N PRO A 107 2.67 6.81 -13.67
CA PRO A 107 3.39 7.39 -12.55
C PRO A 107 2.50 8.23 -11.64
N GLY A 108 2.33 7.77 -10.40
CA GLY A 108 1.51 8.42 -9.39
C GLY A 108 0.03 8.05 -9.40
N LEU A 109 -0.42 7.12 -10.24
CA LEU A 109 -1.78 6.57 -10.18
C LEU A 109 -1.78 5.22 -9.44
N ILE A 110 -2.67 5.11 -8.45
CA ILE A 110 -3.00 3.84 -7.80
C ILE A 110 -4.48 3.57 -8.04
N VAL A 111 -4.83 2.33 -8.34
CA VAL A 111 -6.19 1.85 -8.48
C VAL A 111 -6.34 0.58 -7.66
N ASP A 112 -7.18 0.62 -6.63
CA ASP A 112 -7.54 -0.52 -5.79
C ASP A 112 -9.00 -0.92 -6.04
N ARG A 113 -9.27 -2.22 -6.10
CA ARG A 113 -10.62 -2.79 -6.30
C ARG A 113 -11.14 -3.38 -5.01
N TYR A 114 -12.39 -3.06 -4.70
CA TYR A 114 -13.15 -3.55 -3.56
C TYR A 114 -14.53 -4.03 -4.04
N GLY A 115 -14.59 -5.26 -4.53
CA GLY A 115 -15.78 -5.81 -5.15
C GLY A 115 -16.16 -5.06 -6.42
N GLY A 116 -17.35 -4.48 -6.43
CA GLY A 116 -17.85 -3.62 -7.51
C GLY A 116 -17.38 -2.15 -7.44
N HIS A 117 -16.56 -1.78 -6.48
CA HIS A 117 -16.13 -0.40 -6.22
C HIS A 117 -14.63 -0.23 -6.47
N LEU A 118 -14.22 0.96 -6.92
CA LEU A 118 -12.83 1.29 -7.14
C LEU A 118 -12.42 2.45 -6.23
N VAL A 119 -11.20 2.38 -5.70
CA VAL A 119 -10.56 3.50 -5.01
C VAL A 119 -9.34 3.92 -5.79
N ILE A 120 -9.25 5.19 -6.15
CA ILE A 120 -8.11 5.74 -6.87
C ILE A 120 -7.37 6.76 -6.02
N GLN A 121 -6.04 6.81 -6.20
CA GLN A 121 -5.18 7.85 -5.65
C GLN A 121 -4.37 8.47 -6.78
N THR A 122 -4.34 9.81 -6.83
CA THR A 122 -3.53 10.57 -7.78
C THR A 122 -2.43 11.31 -7.01
N LEU A 123 -1.22 10.74 -7.03
CA LEU A 123 -0.08 11.19 -6.22
C LEU A 123 0.85 12.16 -6.95
N THR A 124 0.59 12.43 -8.24
CA THR A 124 1.34 13.39 -9.06
C THR A 124 0.41 14.43 -9.67
N LEU A 125 0.92 15.65 -9.86
CA LEU A 125 0.13 16.75 -10.41
C LEU A 125 -0.51 16.40 -11.76
N ALA A 126 0.24 15.73 -12.63
CA ALA A 126 -0.26 15.37 -13.95
C ALA A 126 -1.42 14.36 -13.92
N MET A 127 -1.38 13.39 -12.99
CA MET A 127 -2.50 12.45 -12.80
C MET A 127 -3.68 13.13 -12.14
N ASP A 128 -3.44 14.02 -11.18
CA ASP A 128 -4.49 14.77 -10.50
C ASP A 128 -5.30 15.65 -11.47
N GLN A 129 -4.64 16.33 -12.37
CA GLN A 129 -5.29 17.12 -13.44
C GLN A 129 -6.10 16.29 -14.44
N ARG A 130 -5.91 14.97 -14.45
CA ARG A 130 -6.56 14.03 -15.40
C ARG A 130 -7.50 13.04 -14.74
N ILE A 131 -7.96 13.34 -13.53
CA ILE A 131 -8.89 12.45 -12.80
C ILE A 131 -10.10 12.07 -13.66
N ASN A 132 -10.71 13.03 -14.38
CA ASN A 132 -11.88 12.77 -15.23
C ASN A 132 -11.56 11.75 -16.34
N LEU A 133 -10.42 11.89 -17.03
CA LEU A 133 -10.01 10.94 -18.07
C LEU A 133 -9.73 9.53 -17.48
N ILE A 134 -9.19 9.47 -16.28
CA ILE A 134 -8.94 8.21 -15.58
C ILE A 134 -10.26 7.56 -15.18
N VAL A 135 -11.19 8.34 -14.63
CA VAL A 135 -12.54 7.89 -14.24
C VAL A 135 -13.30 7.35 -15.45
N ASP A 136 -13.31 8.08 -16.58
CA ASP A 136 -13.96 7.66 -17.83
C ASP A 136 -13.37 6.34 -18.35
N ALA A 137 -12.03 6.20 -18.33
CA ALA A 137 -11.36 4.97 -18.76
C ALA A 137 -11.70 3.77 -17.84
N LEU A 138 -11.77 3.99 -16.52
CA LEU A 138 -12.14 2.95 -15.56
C LEU A 138 -13.62 2.53 -15.70
N GLN A 139 -14.51 3.46 -15.97
CA GLN A 139 -15.91 3.15 -16.24
C GLN A 139 -16.07 2.28 -17.50
N GLU A 140 -15.37 2.61 -18.57
CA GLU A 140 -15.41 1.82 -19.81
C GLU A 140 -14.85 0.41 -19.61
N LEU A 141 -13.73 0.27 -18.89
CA LEU A 141 -13.05 -1.02 -18.75
C LEU A 141 -13.71 -1.96 -17.75
N LEU A 142 -14.28 -1.44 -16.66
CA LEU A 142 -14.72 -2.24 -15.52
C LEU A 142 -16.18 -2.07 -15.12
N SER A 143 -16.88 -1.06 -15.66
CA SER A 143 -18.28 -0.73 -15.31
C SER A 143 -18.52 -0.75 -13.78
N PRO A 144 -17.73 -0.03 -12.98
CA PRO A 144 -17.83 -0.10 -11.53
C PRO A 144 -19.13 0.53 -11.02
N GLN A 145 -19.58 0.12 -9.84
CA GLN A 145 -20.71 0.73 -9.15
C GLN A 145 -20.38 2.13 -8.61
N SER A 146 -19.16 2.32 -8.15
CA SER A 146 -18.62 3.64 -7.77
C SER A 146 -17.11 3.72 -7.93
N ILE A 147 -16.62 4.97 -8.06
CA ILE A 147 -15.19 5.30 -8.04
C ILE A 147 -14.98 6.38 -6.98
N ILE A 148 -14.14 6.09 -5.99
CA ILE A 148 -13.80 6.96 -4.88
C ILE A 148 -12.37 7.46 -5.05
N VAL A 149 -12.17 8.76 -4.90
CA VAL A 149 -10.84 9.38 -4.88
C VAL A 149 -10.37 9.50 -3.42
N ARG A 150 -9.23 8.89 -3.08
CA ARG A 150 -8.60 8.91 -1.75
C ARG A 150 -7.25 9.61 -1.81
N ASN A 151 -7.28 10.91 -1.93
CA ASN A 151 -6.12 11.78 -2.07
C ASN A 151 -5.66 12.36 -0.71
N ASP A 152 -5.66 11.57 0.34
CA ASP A 152 -5.25 11.92 1.71
C ASP A 152 -3.77 11.57 2.01
N SER A 153 -3.03 11.05 1.05
CA SER A 153 -1.61 10.71 1.21
C SER A 153 -0.75 11.96 1.44
N PRO A 154 0.13 11.96 2.46
CA PRO A 154 1.08 13.06 2.69
C PRO A 154 2.09 13.26 1.54
N MET A 155 2.26 12.27 0.66
CA MET A 155 3.12 12.38 -0.53
C MET A 155 2.64 13.46 -1.50
N ARG A 156 1.35 13.78 -1.51
CA ARG A 156 0.77 14.84 -2.35
C ARG A 156 1.35 16.23 -2.04
N LYS A 157 1.71 16.50 -0.79
CA LYS A 157 2.36 17.76 -0.38
C LYS A 157 3.70 17.97 -1.11
N ALA A 158 4.45 16.90 -1.38
CA ALA A 158 5.71 16.97 -2.12
C ALA A 158 5.52 17.32 -3.61
N GLU A 159 4.32 17.12 -4.14
CA GLU A 159 3.91 17.53 -5.50
C GLU A 159 3.20 18.90 -5.51
N GLY A 160 3.02 19.54 -4.35
CA GLY A 160 2.29 20.80 -4.21
C GLY A 160 0.78 20.65 -4.34
N LEU A 161 0.25 19.45 -4.03
CA LEU A 161 -1.17 19.11 -4.08
C LEU A 161 -1.78 19.11 -2.67
N GLU A 162 -3.02 19.54 -2.59
CA GLU A 162 -3.83 19.43 -1.38
C GLU A 162 -4.43 18.03 -1.25
N THR A 163 -4.81 17.68 -0.02
CA THR A 163 -5.54 16.44 0.26
C THR A 163 -7.02 16.61 -0.01
N SER A 164 -7.65 15.59 -0.59
CA SER A 164 -9.11 15.58 -0.84
C SER A 164 -9.62 14.15 -0.96
N ASN A 165 -10.80 13.87 -0.39
CA ASN A 165 -11.49 12.61 -0.54
C ASN A 165 -12.91 12.90 -1.03
N PHE A 166 -13.34 12.22 -2.11
CA PHE A 166 -14.68 12.41 -2.69
C PHE A 166 -15.08 11.23 -3.55
N VAL A 167 -16.38 11.13 -3.84
CA VAL A 167 -16.92 10.17 -4.80
C VAL A 167 -16.87 10.79 -6.18
N ALA A 168 -16.08 10.22 -7.09
CA ALA A 168 -15.93 10.70 -8.46
C ALA A 168 -16.99 10.11 -9.41
N PHE A 169 -17.52 8.93 -9.10
CA PHE A 169 -18.58 8.29 -9.87
C PHE A 169 -19.46 7.41 -8.96
N GLY A 170 -20.75 7.33 -9.26
CA GLY A 170 -21.72 6.51 -8.51
C GLY A 170 -22.10 7.12 -7.17
N LYS A 171 -22.32 6.27 -6.17
CA LYS A 171 -22.66 6.65 -4.79
C LYS A 171 -21.64 6.12 -3.82
N ASP A 172 -21.55 6.77 -2.66
CA ASP A 172 -20.77 6.26 -1.54
C ASP A 172 -21.33 4.90 -1.08
N PRO A 173 -20.53 3.82 -1.11
CA PRO A 173 -20.96 2.49 -0.68
C PRO A 173 -20.87 2.27 0.83
N ASP A 174 -20.36 3.25 1.58
CA ASP A 174 -20.04 3.08 2.99
C ASP A 174 -21.30 2.97 3.89
N PRO A 175 -21.36 1.99 4.80
CA PRO A 175 -20.36 0.94 5.05
C PRO A 175 -20.49 -0.22 4.05
N LEU A 176 -19.37 -0.76 3.63
CA LEU A 176 -19.27 -1.89 2.70
C LEU A 176 -18.83 -3.16 3.43
N ILE A 177 -19.48 -4.29 3.15
CA ILE A 177 -19.03 -5.61 3.58
C ILE A 177 -18.27 -6.26 2.42
N LEU A 178 -17.01 -6.58 2.67
CA LEU A 178 -16.11 -7.23 1.73
C LEU A 178 -15.84 -8.65 2.17
N GLU A 179 -15.82 -9.59 1.24
CA GLU A 179 -15.57 -11.00 1.51
C GLU A 179 -14.24 -11.43 0.90
N HIS A 180 -13.38 -12.08 1.70
CA HIS A 180 -12.16 -12.74 1.22
C HIS A 180 -12.07 -14.14 1.83
N GLY A 181 -12.08 -15.16 0.95
CA GLY A 181 -12.22 -16.55 1.41
C GLY A 181 -13.50 -16.73 2.22
N SER A 182 -13.38 -17.20 3.45
CA SER A 182 -14.50 -17.40 4.38
C SER A 182 -14.71 -16.24 5.36
N LEU A 183 -14.00 -15.13 5.19
CA LEU A 183 -14.04 -13.97 6.08
C LEU A 183 -14.74 -12.78 5.46
N LYS A 184 -15.49 -12.06 6.31
CA LYS A 184 -16.15 -10.80 5.98
C LYS A 184 -15.49 -9.66 6.76
N PHE A 185 -15.26 -8.55 6.07
CA PHE A 185 -14.69 -7.33 6.64
C PHE A 185 -15.61 -6.15 6.37
N LYS A 186 -15.95 -5.42 7.43
CA LYS A 186 -16.61 -4.13 7.28
C LYS A 186 -15.56 -3.08 6.96
N SER A 187 -15.74 -2.37 5.87
CA SER A 187 -14.82 -1.33 5.40
C SER A 187 -15.57 -0.05 5.06
N THR A 188 -14.87 1.07 5.21
CA THR A 188 -15.30 2.37 4.74
C THR A 188 -14.28 2.88 3.73
N LEU A 189 -14.70 3.04 2.47
CA LEU A 189 -13.77 3.38 1.39
C LEU A 189 -13.46 4.87 1.34
N LEU A 190 -14.40 5.72 1.72
CA LEU A 190 -14.24 7.18 1.69
C LEU A 190 -13.45 7.71 2.89
N THR A 191 -13.60 7.12 4.08
CA THR A 191 -13.07 7.66 5.34
C THR A 191 -12.14 6.71 6.09
N GLY A 192 -12.11 5.42 5.74
CA GLY A 192 -11.33 4.39 6.41
C GLY A 192 -9.81 4.55 6.29
N GLN A 193 -9.07 3.74 7.03
CA GLN A 193 -7.61 3.71 6.93
C GLN A 193 -7.15 3.18 5.56
N LYS A 194 -6.01 3.66 5.06
CA LYS A 194 -5.54 3.39 3.69
C LYS A 194 -6.65 3.66 2.66
N THR A 195 -6.86 2.74 1.73
CA THR A 195 -7.94 2.78 0.74
C THR A 195 -9.14 1.91 1.14
N GLY A 196 -9.08 1.21 2.30
CA GLY A 196 -10.13 0.33 2.80
C GLY A 196 -9.57 -0.85 3.60
N LEU A 197 -9.02 -1.87 2.94
CA LEU A 197 -8.36 -3.02 3.55
C LEU A 197 -6.86 -3.03 3.26
N TYR A 198 -6.12 -3.86 4.01
CA TYR A 198 -4.73 -4.21 3.71
C TYR A 198 -4.71 -5.32 2.65
N LEU A 199 -4.93 -4.96 1.38
CA LEU A 199 -5.03 -5.89 0.26
C LEU A 199 -3.78 -6.77 0.09
N ASP A 200 -2.63 -6.27 0.50
CA ASP A 200 -1.34 -6.95 0.47
C ASP A 200 -1.18 -8.04 1.53
N GLN A 201 -2.07 -8.06 2.54
CA GLN A 201 -2.02 -9.03 3.64
C GLN A 201 -3.09 -10.14 3.54
N LEU A 202 -4.05 -10.03 2.64
CA LEU A 202 -5.19 -10.95 2.58
C LEU A 202 -4.77 -12.41 2.46
N ASP A 203 -3.85 -12.73 1.54
CA ASP A 203 -3.33 -14.09 1.37
C ASP A 203 -2.44 -14.50 2.56
N THR A 204 -1.73 -13.54 3.16
CA THR A 204 -0.86 -13.77 4.33
C THR A 204 -1.70 -14.14 5.56
N TYR A 205 -2.88 -13.55 5.73
CA TYR A 205 -3.81 -13.96 6.78
C TYR A 205 -4.14 -15.46 6.70
N GLN A 206 -4.45 -15.95 5.49
CA GLN A 206 -4.77 -17.35 5.26
C GLN A 206 -3.55 -18.26 5.51
N GLN A 207 -2.35 -17.85 5.06
CA GLN A 207 -1.12 -18.61 5.28
C GLN A 207 -0.79 -18.77 6.76
N VAL A 208 -0.89 -17.70 7.54
CA VAL A 208 -0.64 -17.74 9.00
C VAL A 208 -1.71 -18.57 9.69
N ALA A 209 -2.96 -18.49 9.28
CA ALA A 209 -4.08 -19.22 9.83
C ALA A 209 -3.92 -20.76 9.75
N THR A 210 -3.16 -21.28 8.75
CA THR A 210 -2.87 -22.74 8.66
C THR A 210 -2.11 -23.28 9.88
N LEU A 211 -1.50 -22.40 10.69
CA LEU A 211 -0.75 -22.76 11.90
C LEU A 211 -1.60 -22.67 13.18
N ALA A 212 -2.88 -22.27 13.08
CA ALA A 212 -3.64 -21.80 14.24
C ALA A 212 -4.57 -22.84 14.88
N GLU A 213 -4.86 -23.97 14.23
CA GLU A 213 -5.81 -24.97 14.73
C GLU A 213 -5.45 -25.46 16.14
N GLY A 214 -6.40 -25.37 17.07
CA GLY A 214 -6.25 -25.76 18.48
C GLY A 214 -5.29 -24.89 19.30
N LYS A 215 -4.76 -23.79 18.75
CA LYS A 215 -3.70 -22.98 19.37
C LYS A 215 -4.23 -21.72 20.05
N ARG A 216 -3.49 -21.26 21.06
CA ARG A 216 -3.65 -19.93 21.65
C ARG A 216 -2.86 -18.91 20.81
N VAL A 217 -3.53 -17.93 20.23
CA VAL A 217 -2.97 -16.96 19.29
C VAL A 217 -2.92 -15.56 19.90
N LEU A 218 -1.80 -14.87 19.74
CA LEU A 218 -1.65 -13.44 20.02
C LEU A 218 -1.37 -12.69 18.73
N ASP A 219 -2.24 -11.78 18.35
CA ASP A 219 -2.11 -10.90 17.18
C ASP A 219 -1.79 -9.47 17.66
N CYS A 220 -0.54 -9.06 17.54
CA CYS A 220 -0.06 -7.74 17.93
C CYS A 220 -0.04 -6.78 16.73
N PHE A 221 -0.47 -5.53 16.95
CA PHE A 221 -0.71 -4.54 15.90
C PHE A 221 -1.85 -4.99 14.97
N SER A 222 -2.88 -5.57 15.57
CA SER A 222 -3.91 -6.34 14.88
C SER A 222 -4.79 -5.51 13.94
N ASN A 223 -4.77 -4.17 14.03
CA ASN A 223 -5.66 -3.29 13.29
C ASN A 223 -7.11 -3.77 13.42
N GLN A 224 -7.82 -3.98 12.31
CA GLN A 224 -9.20 -4.51 12.30
C GLN A 224 -9.29 -6.04 12.47
N GLY A 225 -8.25 -6.69 12.96
CA GLY A 225 -8.22 -8.10 13.37
C GLY A 225 -7.99 -9.10 12.23
N GLY A 226 -7.33 -8.73 11.13
CA GLY A 226 -7.20 -9.60 9.96
C GLY A 226 -6.57 -10.95 10.25
N PHE A 227 -5.40 -11.00 10.90
CA PHE A 227 -4.76 -12.25 11.30
C PHE A 227 -5.58 -12.99 12.38
N GLY A 228 -6.04 -12.25 13.41
CA GLY A 228 -6.83 -12.85 14.47
C GLY A 228 -8.10 -13.52 13.98
N LEU A 229 -8.85 -12.87 13.07
CA LEU A 229 -10.06 -13.44 12.45
C LEU A 229 -9.75 -14.69 11.63
N ALA A 230 -8.68 -14.67 10.84
CA ALA A 230 -8.28 -15.82 10.04
C ALA A 230 -7.89 -17.01 10.95
N CYS A 231 -7.13 -16.76 12.02
CA CYS A 231 -6.77 -17.78 13.00
C CYS A 231 -8.00 -18.34 13.74
N ALA A 232 -8.93 -17.47 14.15
CA ALA A 232 -10.18 -17.92 14.79
C ALA A 232 -11.04 -18.77 13.84
N ARG A 233 -11.16 -18.39 12.58
CA ARG A 233 -11.85 -19.15 11.53
C ARG A 233 -11.21 -20.51 11.28
N ALA A 234 -9.88 -20.61 11.41
CA ALA A 234 -9.12 -21.86 11.27
C ALA A 234 -9.14 -22.75 12.53
N GLY A 235 -9.96 -22.43 13.54
CA GLY A 235 -10.14 -23.27 14.72
C GLY A 235 -9.12 -23.01 15.84
N ALA A 236 -8.56 -21.82 15.95
CA ALA A 236 -7.77 -21.44 17.11
C ALA A 236 -8.56 -21.60 18.42
N ALA A 237 -7.93 -22.16 19.46
CA ALA A 237 -8.57 -22.37 20.76
C ALA A 237 -8.91 -21.04 21.48
N ALA A 238 -8.07 -20.03 21.31
CA ALA A 238 -8.28 -18.66 21.78
C ALA A 238 -7.48 -17.68 20.95
N VAL A 239 -8.03 -16.48 20.70
CA VAL A 239 -7.35 -15.42 19.96
C VAL A 239 -7.43 -14.12 20.74
N THR A 240 -6.27 -13.52 20.99
CA THR A 240 -6.13 -12.19 21.57
C THR A 240 -5.57 -11.23 20.52
N CYS A 241 -6.28 -10.13 20.26
CA CYS A 241 -5.87 -9.07 19.33
C CYS A 241 -5.50 -7.80 20.10
N ILE A 242 -4.33 -7.22 19.82
CA ILE A 242 -3.82 -6.02 20.48
C ILE A 242 -3.58 -4.93 19.46
N ASP A 243 -4.14 -3.76 19.66
CA ASP A 243 -3.83 -2.54 18.94
C ASP A 243 -3.90 -1.31 19.86
N ILE A 244 -3.12 -0.30 19.56
CA ILE A 244 -3.13 0.96 20.32
C ILE A 244 -4.34 1.83 19.96
N SER A 245 -4.95 1.60 18.79
CA SER A 245 -6.10 2.36 18.28
C SER A 245 -7.41 1.73 18.76
N GLY A 246 -8.16 2.48 19.59
CA GLY A 246 -9.51 2.07 20.01
C GLY A 246 -10.47 1.90 18.83
N GLU A 247 -10.30 2.67 17.75
CA GLU A 247 -11.07 2.53 16.50
C GLU A 247 -10.78 1.18 15.83
N ALA A 248 -9.49 0.80 15.75
CA ALA A 248 -9.06 -0.48 15.18
C ALA A 248 -9.64 -1.65 16.00
N ILE A 249 -9.56 -1.59 17.33
CA ILE A 249 -10.13 -2.59 18.22
C ILE A 249 -11.66 -2.68 18.09
N SER A 250 -12.35 -1.55 17.96
CA SER A 250 -13.78 -1.52 17.68
C SER A 250 -14.11 -2.19 16.34
N ALA A 251 -13.34 -1.92 15.30
CA ALA A 251 -13.49 -2.55 13.99
C ALA A 251 -13.22 -4.07 14.05
N ALA A 252 -12.19 -4.51 14.80
CA ALA A 252 -11.91 -5.93 15.02
C ALA A 252 -13.08 -6.66 15.69
N LYS A 253 -13.70 -6.06 16.73
CA LYS A 253 -14.89 -6.58 17.39
C LYS A 253 -16.10 -6.65 16.45
N GLN A 254 -16.33 -5.62 15.63
CA GLN A 254 -17.41 -5.61 14.63
C GLN A 254 -17.21 -6.72 13.59
N ASN A 255 -15.98 -6.85 13.08
CA ASN A 255 -15.64 -7.90 12.13
C ASN A 255 -15.80 -9.30 12.74
N ALA A 256 -15.42 -9.50 14.02
CA ALA A 256 -15.66 -10.75 14.73
C ALA A 256 -17.16 -11.07 14.80
N GLY A 257 -18.00 -10.10 15.15
CA GLY A 257 -19.45 -10.26 15.20
C GLY A 257 -20.07 -10.63 13.84
N ILE A 258 -19.65 -9.96 12.75
CA ILE A 258 -20.14 -10.27 11.39
C ILE A 258 -19.76 -11.70 10.95
N ASN A 259 -18.63 -12.20 11.45
CA ASN A 259 -18.13 -13.54 11.15
C ASN A 259 -18.58 -14.61 12.15
N GLU A 260 -19.33 -14.25 13.19
CA GLU A 260 -19.70 -15.15 14.29
C GLU A 260 -18.49 -15.80 14.98
N LEU A 261 -17.42 -15.02 15.13
CA LEU A 261 -16.15 -15.43 15.74
C LEU A 261 -15.92 -14.73 17.07
N ASN A 262 -15.19 -15.39 17.96
CA ASN A 262 -14.81 -14.83 19.25
C ASN A 262 -13.36 -14.36 19.23
N LEU A 263 -13.13 -13.07 19.52
CA LEU A 263 -11.83 -12.47 19.71
C LEU A 263 -11.79 -11.73 21.06
N HIS A 264 -10.69 -11.90 21.79
CA HIS A 264 -10.37 -11.04 22.93
C HIS A 264 -9.59 -9.83 22.40
N ALA A 265 -10.29 -8.74 22.05
CA ALA A 265 -9.68 -7.55 21.46
C ALA A 265 -9.44 -6.47 22.52
N VAL A 266 -8.17 -6.08 22.71
CA VAL A 266 -7.67 -5.21 23.78
C VAL A 266 -7.00 -3.98 23.20
N GLU A 267 -7.42 -2.79 23.61
CA GLU A 267 -6.73 -1.54 23.31
C GLU A 267 -5.52 -1.41 24.24
N ALA A 268 -4.33 -1.61 23.68
CA ALA A 268 -3.08 -1.50 24.41
C ALA A 268 -1.89 -1.24 23.48
N ASN A 269 -0.83 -0.64 24.03
CA ASN A 269 0.45 -0.59 23.35
C ASN A 269 1.08 -1.99 23.33
N ALA A 270 1.40 -2.52 22.16
CA ALA A 270 1.91 -3.88 22.01
C ALA A 270 3.26 -4.09 22.76
N PHE A 271 4.14 -3.09 22.82
CA PHE A 271 5.38 -3.18 23.61
C PHE A 271 5.09 -3.37 25.09
N ASP A 272 4.15 -2.61 25.64
CA ASP A 272 3.82 -2.69 27.05
C ASP A 272 3.07 -3.99 27.37
N TYR A 273 2.16 -4.39 26.49
CA TYR A 273 1.45 -5.66 26.62
C TYR A 273 2.43 -6.85 26.63
N LEU A 274 3.34 -6.95 25.65
CA LEU A 274 4.35 -7.99 25.58
C LEU A 274 5.32 -7.98 26.78
N LYS A 275 5.51 -6.82 27.42
CA LYS A 275 6.35 -6.70 28.64
C LYS A 275 5.66 -7.21 29.90
N THR A 276 4.35 -6.99 30.03
CA THR A 276 3.60 -7.21 31.28
C THR A 276 2.78 -8.49 31.25
N CYS A 277 2.48 -9.03 30.06
CA CYS A 277 1.74 -10.26 29.89
C CYS A 277 2.45 -11.43 30.56
N LYS A 278 1.68 -12.26 31.26
CA LYS A 278 2.16 -13.49 31.93
C LYS A 278 1.64 -14.75 31.27
N GLU A 279 0.75 -14.59 30.29
CA GLU A 279 0.21 -15.70 29.52
C GLU A 279 1.19 -16.12 28.44
N THR A 280 1.12 -17.38 28.04
CA THR A 280 1.91 -17.91 26.92
C THR A 280 1.00 -18.28 25.76
N PHE A 281 1.57 -18.27 24.56
CA PHE A 281 0.87 -18.47 23.29
C PHE A 281 1.59 -19.51 22.43
N ASP A 282 0.84 -20.16 21.55
CA ASP A 282 1.38 -21.15 20.63
C ASP A 282 1.68 -20.53 19.26
N LEU A 283 1.04 -19.40 18.94
CA LEU A 283 1.28 -18.60 17.74
C LEU A 283 1.24 -17.12 18.12
N ILE A 284 2.30 -16.39 17.78
CA ILE A 284 2.35 -14.94 17.95
C ILE A 284 2.54 -14.30 16.59
N VAL A 285 1.71 -13.30 16.27
CA VAL A 285 1.82 -12.48 15.07
C VAL A 285 2.30 -11.09 15.45
N LEU A 286 3.32 -10.59 14.75
CA LEU A 286 3.86 -9.23 14.89
C LEU A 286 3.84 -8.53 13.54
N ASP A 287 2.86 -7.66 13.28
CA ASP A 287 2.79 -6.83 12.07
C ASP A 287 2.86 -5.33 12.41
N PRO A 288 4.03 -4.86 12.94
CA PRO A 288 4.16 -3.50 13.42
C PRO A 288 4.13 -2.48 12.27
N PRO A 289 3.73 -1.23 12.54
CA PRO A 289 3.89 -0.13 11.60
C PRO A 289 5.38 0.10 11.30
N SER A 290 5.67 0.85 10.23
CA SER A 290 7.06 1.17 9.87
C SER A 290 7.79 1.89 11.01
N PHE A 291 8.82 1.27 11.55
CA PHE A 291 9.66 1.87 12.62
C PHE A 291 10.66 2.89 12.06
N THR A 292 10.87 2.95 10.75
CA THR A 292 11.75 3.97 10.15
C THR A 292 11.27 4.44 8.79
N ARG A 293 11.38 5.76 8.58
CA ARG A 293 11.16 6.43 7.29
C ARG A 293 12.46 6.96 6.68
N SER A 294 13.60 6.76 7.35
CA SER A 294 14.90 7.26 6.89
C SER A 294 16.04 6.34 7.27
N LYS A 295 17.13 6.36 6.48
CA LYS A 295 18.33 5.61 6.80
C LYS A 295 18.96 6.03 8.14
N LYS A 296 18.80 7.28 8.56
CA LYS A 296 19.35 7.79 9.83
C LYS A 296 18.71 7.12 11.04
N ALA A 297 17.42 6.77 10.96
CA ALA A 297 16.68 6.11 12.04
C ALA A 297 16.73 4.56 11.96
N LEU A 298 17.57 3.99 11.08
CA LEU A 298 17.63 2.54 10.90
C LEU A 298 18.04 1.79 12.18
N ASN A 299 19.06 2.29 12.90
CA ASN A 299 19.54 1.63 14.13
C ASN A 299 18.47 1.63 15.23
N ASP A 300 17.67 2.70 15.35
CA ASP A 300 16.57 2.78 16.30
C ASP A 300 15.46 1.82 15.94
N ALA A 301 15.12 1.73 14.65
CA ALA A 301 14.16 0.76 14.16
C ALA A 301 14.60 -0.68 14.44
N MET A 302 15.88 -1.00 14.23
CA MET A 302 16.42 -2.34 14.51
C MET A 302 16.39 -2.67 16.00
N ARG A 303 16.59 -1.68 16.89
CA ARG A 303 16.39 -1.87 18.33
C ARG A 303 14.93 -2.17 18.68
N GLY A 304 13.99 -1.44 18.07
CA GLY A 304 12.56 -1.69 18.25
C GLY A 304 12.14 -3.09 17.81
N TYR A 305 12.58 -3.54 16.62
CA TYR A 305 12.33 -4.91 16.16
C TYR A 305 12.93 -5.95 17.12
N LYS A 306 14.18 -5.77 17.56
CA LYS A 306 14.82 -6.70 18.50
C LYS A 306 14.03 -6.79 19.80
N GLU A 307 13.56 -5.67 20.32
CA GLU A 307 12.80 -5.61 21.56
C GLU A 307 11.47 -6.38 21.47
N ILE A 308 10.68 -6.16 20.41
CA ILE A 308 9.41 -6.88 20.26
C ILE A 308 9.62 -8.37 20.01
N HIS A 309 10.66 -8.76 19.25
CA HIS A 309 11.01 -10.16 19.02
C HIS A 309 11.39 -10.85 20.33
N LEU A 310 12.31 -10.26 21.12
CA LEU A 310 12.72 -10.79 22.43
C LEU A 310 11.55 -10.99 23.39
N ARG A 311 10.62 -10.02 23.43
CA ARG A 311 9.45 -10.10 24.30
C ARG A 311 8.47 -11.15 23.81
N ALA A 312 8.20 -11.22 22.52
CA ALA A 312 7.33 -12.22 21.93
C ALA A 312 7.87 -13.65 22.15
N LEU A 313 9.17 -13.88 21.91
CA LEU A 313 9.80 -15.18 22.11
C LEU A 313 9.70 -15.66 23.57
N LYS A 314 9.70 -14.76 24.57
CA LYS A 314 9.50 -15.11 25.98
C LYS A 314 8.07 -15.57 26.31
N LEU A 315 7.09 -15.14 25.53
CA LEU A 315 5.68 -15.51 25.68
C LEU A 315 5.30 -16.70 24.80
N LEU A 316 6.20 -17.14 23.93
CA LEU A 316 5.96 -18.26 23.03
C LEU A 316 6.16 -19.58 23.75
N ASN A 317 5.19 -20.49 23.66
CA ASN A 317 5.31 -21.87 24.17
C ASN A 317 6.41 -22.63 23.42
N HIS A 318 6.91 -23.70 24.03
CA HIS A 318 7.79 -24.65 23.35
C HIS A 318 7.11 -25.15 22.08
N ASP A 319 7.82 -25.23 20.96
CA ASP A 319 7.30 -25.56 19.61
C ASP A 319 6.25 -24.60 19.05
N GLY A 320 6.15 -23.40 19.62
CA GLY A 320 5.27 -22.35 19.12
C GLY A 320 5.84 -21.64 17.86
N TYR A 321 4.99 -20.90 17.18
CA TYR A 321 5.32 -20.19 15.93
C TYR A 321 5.32 -18.67 16.14
N LEU A 322 6.30 -18.00 15.56
CA LEU A 322 6.34 -16.54 15.46
C LEU A 322 6.21 -16.11 14.01
N ALA A 323 5.08 -15.50 13.65
CA ALA A 323 4.90 -14.82 12.37
C ALA A 323 5.24 -13.34 12.53
N THR A 324 6.29 -12.85 11.85
CA THR A 324 6.74 -11.47 12.03
C THR A 324 6.98 -10.77 10.70
N PHE A 325 6.59 -9.51 10.62
CA PHE A 325 6.57 -8.71 9.41
C PHE A 325 7.32 -7.40 9.56
N SER A 326 7.75 -6.83 8.45
CA SER A 326 8.34 -5.50 8.39
C SER A 326 7.90 -4.75 7.14
N CYS A 327 7.24 -3.61 7.31
CA CYS A 327 6.94 -2.67 6.24
C CYS A 327 7.96 -1.51 6.15
N SER A 328 9.11 -1.60 6.87
CA SER A 328 10.14 -0.57 6.90
C SER A 328 11.04 -0.65 5.67
N HIS A 329 10.90 0.27 4.73
CA HIS A 329 11.61 0.29 3.43
C HIS A 329 13.16 0.17 3.55
N HIS A 330 13.74 0.70 4.61
CA HIS A 330 15.21 0.67 4.81
C HIS A 330 15.70 -0.60 5.54
N VAL A 331 14.80 -1.44 6.02
CA VAL A 331 15.11 -2.72 6.66
C VAL A 331 15.11 -3.80 5.59
N THR A 332 16.30 -4.23 5.15
CA THR A 332 16.42 -5.33 4.18
C THR A 332 16.03 -6.65 4.83
N ARG A 333 15.65 -7.63 4.00
CA ARG A 333 15.36 -8.99 4.47
C ARG A 333 16.50 -9.58 5.32
N GLU A 334 17.74 -9.38 4.90
CA GLU A 334 18.91 -9.87 5.61
C GLU A 334 19.06 -9.23 6.99
N LEU A 335 18.93 -7.89 7.06
CA LEU A 335 18.96 -7.17 8.35
C LEU A 335 17.85 -7.65 9.28
N PHE A 336 16.64 -7.83 8.78
CA PHE A 336 15.51 -8.29 9.56
C PHE A 336 15.72 -9.69 10.10
N LEU A 337 16.17 -10.66 9.28
CA LEU A 337 16.45 -12.02 9.70
C LEU A 337 17.62 -12.10 10.70
N ASN A 338 18.68 -11.31 10.51
CA ASN A 338 19.78 -11.26 11.47
C ASN A 338 19.35 -10.66 12.82
N ASN A 339 18.46 -9.67 12.79
CA ASN A 339 17.86 -9.10 14.00
C ASN A 339 17.05 -10.16 14.76
N LEU A 340 16.19 -10.89 14.08
CA LEU A 340 15.39 -11.96 14.68
C LEU A 340 16.27 -13.08 15.28
N ARG A 341 17.32 -13.51 14.56
CA ARG A 341 18.27 -14.52 15.06
C ARG A 341 19.05 -14.07 16.29
N SER A 342 19.23 -12.76 16.46
CA SER A 342 19.95 -12.18 17.60
C SER A 342 19.05 -11.87 18.80
N ALA A 343 17.75 -12.05 18.66
CA ALA A 343 16.75 -11.91 19.70
C ALA A 343 16.61 -13.23 20.48
#